data_b405ff33807844759292293950035097
#
_entry.id   b405ff33807844759292293950035097
#
_cell.length_a   1.000
_cell.length_b   1.000
_cell.length_c   1.000
_cell.angle_alpha   90.00
_cell.angle_beta   90.00
_cell.angle_gamma   90.00
#
_symmetry.space_group_name_H-M   'P 1'
#
loop_
_entity.id
_entity.type
_entity.pdbx_description
1 polymer ?
#
loop_
_entity_poly.entity_id
_entity_poly.type
_entity_poly.pdbx_seq_one_letter_code
_entity_poly.pdbx_strand_id
1 'polypeptide(L)'
;MQAKQYDVDEMATLVDEQRAIFNPNQVTAFDAILESITNNQGHLFFIHATGSCGKTFLCNIIAAEVRRRGQVALYVTSSGIAALLLNEGRTSHSYFKIPLSIHEDSVAGLKCNSYMFPVLQQTKIIIWDEVPMQYKYDIDTINQCLRDLLEVSNLLLLSLDDSRIT
;
A
#
# COMPACT_ATOMS: atom_id res chain seq x y z
N MET A 1 1.52 18.56 5.09
CA MET A 1 0.34 17.73 5.32
C MET A 1 0.59 17.08 6.67
N GLN A 2 -0.12 17.51 7.71
CA GLN A 2 -0.02 16.87 9.03
C GLN A 2 -0.60 15.46 8.90
N ALA A 3 0.05 14.47 9.50
CA ALA A 3 -0.54 13.16 9.66
C ALA A 3 -1.89 13.35 10.34
N LYS A 4 -2.96 12.89 9.68
CA LYS A 4 -4.31 12.99 10.21
C LYS A 4 -4.34 12.19 11.50
N GLN A 5 -4.61 12.84 12.60
CA GLN A 5 -4.77 12.16 13.89
C GLN A 5 -6.08 11.41 13.82
N TYR A 6 -6.00 10.11 13.61
CA TYR A 6 -7.16 9.23 13.62
C TYR A 6 -7.58 8.99 15.05
N ASP A 7 -8.89 8.94 15.30
CA ASP A 7 -9.40 8.48 16.58
C ASP A 7 -9.12 6.97 16.70
N VAL A 8 -8.21 6.63 17.62
CA VAL A 8 -7.72 5.26 17.80
C VAL A 8 -8.85 4.34 18.25
N ASP A 9 -9.78 4.84 19.06
CA ASP A 9 -10.89 4.05 19.61
C ASP A 9 -11.95 3.79 18.53
N GLU A 10 -12.23 4.78 17.68
CA GLU A 10 -13.12 4.61 16.53
C GLU A 10 -12.55 3.59 15.53
N MET A 11 -11.25 3.67 15.27
CA MET A 11 -10.58 2.70 14.40
C MET A 11 -10.53 1.29 14.98
N ALA A 12 -10.33 1.16 16.29
CA ALA A 12 -10.34 -0.14 16.96
C ALA A 12 -11.70 -0.81 16.82
N THR A 13 -12.78 -0.09 17.09
CA THR A 13 -14.15 -0.58 16.95
C THR A 13 -14.44 -0.99 15.50
N LEU A 14 -14.04 -0.17 14.52
CA LEU A 14 -14.21 -0.46 13.11
C LEU A 14 -13.49 -1.76 12.72
N VAL A 15 -12.24 -1.93 13.13
CA VAL A 15 -11.43 -3.12 12.79
C VAL A 15 -12.06 -4.38 13.40
N ASP A 16 -12.46 -4.34 14.66
CA ASP A 16 -13.03 -5.49 15.36
C ASP A 16 -14.37 -5.92 14.75
N GLU A 17 -15.27 -4.98 14.48
CA GLU A 17 -16.55 -5.23 13.81
C GLU A 17 -16.39 -5.79 12.40
N GLN A 18 -15.51 -5.18 11.61
CA GLN A 18 -15.31 -5.57 10.22
C GLN A 18 -14.55 -6.89 10.10
N ARG A 19 -13.61 -7.18 11.00
CA ARG A 19 -12.92 -8.47 11.05
C ARG A 19 -13.88 -9.62 11.36
N ALA A 20 -14.93 -9.40 12.15
CA ALA A 20 -15.91 -10.41 12.48
C ALA A 20 -16.69 -10.97 11.27
N ILE A 21 -16.76 -10.21 10.17
CA ILE A 21 -17.43 -10.63 8.93
C ILE A 21 -16.48 -11.19 7.85
N PHE A 22 -15.19 -11.34 8.17
CA PHE A 22 -14.22 -11.92 7.24
C PHE A 22 -14.54 -13.38 6.94
N ASN A 23 -14.37 -13.76 5.67
CA ASN A 23 -14.32 -15.17 5.32
C ASN A 23 -12.97 -15.79 5.72
N PRO A 24 -12.84 -17.15 5.77
CA PRO A 24 -11.61 -17.81 6.23
C PRO A 24 -10.35 -17.39 5.45
N ASN A 25 -10.44 -17.15 4.14
CA ASN A 25 -9.31 -16.73 3.32
C ASN A 25 -8.88 -15.30 3.67
N GLN A 26 -9.83 -14.41 3.94
CA GLN A 26 -9.55 -13.03 4.36
C GLN A 26 -8.90 -13.00 5.75
N VAL A 27 -9.33 -13.85 6.68
CA VAL A 27 -8.71 -13.99 8.01
C VAL A 27 -7.25 -14.44 7.84
N THR A 28 -7.00 -15.48 7.06
CA THR A 28 -5.64 -16.00 6.83
C THR A 28 -4.73 -14.92 6.22
N ALA A 29 -5.20 -14.21 5.22
CA ALA A 29 -4.44 -13.14 4.57
C ALA A 29 -4.17 -11.97 5.54
N PHE A 30 -5.18 -11.54 6.27
CA PHE A 30 -5.07 -10.48 7.27
C PHE A 30 -4.03 -10.82 8.35
N ASP A 31 -4.13 -12.00 8.94
CA ASP A 31 -3.23 -12.42 10.01
C ASP A 31 -1.78 -12.57 9.52
N ALA A 32 -1.55 -13.15 8.34
CA ALA A 32 -0.22 -13.28 7.74
C ALA A 32 0.45 -11.92 7.47
N ILE A 33 -0.32 -10.97 6.94
CA ILE A 33 0.17 -9.61 6.65
C ILE A 33 0.52 -8.89 7.95
N LEU A 34 -0.36 -8.94 8.96
CA LEU A 34 -0.11 -8.29 10.24
C LEU A 34 1.04 -8.92 11.01
N GLU A 35 1.22 -10.23 10.93
CA GLU A 35 2.38 -10.92 11.50
C GLU A 35 3.68 -10.43 10.86
N SER A 36 3.73 -10.31 9.54
CA SER A 36 4.89 -9.78 8.83
C SER A 36 5.20 -8.33 9.22
N ILE A 37 4.17 -7.48 9.38
CA ILE A 37 4.34 -6.09 9.86
C ILE A 37 4.89 -6.07 11.28
N THR A 38 4.35 -6.89 12.17
CA THR A 38 4.74 -6.95 13.58
C THR A 38 6.18 -7.41 13.75
N ASN A 39 6.59 -8.40 12.93
CA ASN A 39 7.94 -8.95 12.95
C ASN A 39 8.95 -8.15 12.12
N ASN A 40 8.54 -7.05 11.48
CA ASN A 40 9.38 -6.23 10.58
C ASN A 40 10.08 -7.06 9.48
N GLN A 41 9.39 -8.03 8.88
CA GLN A 41 10.00 -8.95 7.91
C GLN A 41 10.10 -8.38 6.49
N GLY A 42 9.35 -7.33 6.17
CA GLY A 42 9.44 -6.66 4.87
C GLY A 42 9.07 -7.55 3.68
N HIS A 43 8.03 -8.35 3.79
CA HIS A 43 7.62 -9.27 2.73
C HIS A 43 6.82 -8.57 1.63
N LEU A 44 6.88 -9.15 0.43
CA LEU A 44 5.96 -8.86 -0.67
C LEU A 44 4.78 -9.84 -0.60
N PHE A 45 3.57 -9.30 -0.45
CA PHE A 45 2.33 -10.08 -0.54
C PHE A 45 1.59 -9.79 -1.83
N PHE A 46 1.02 -10.82 -2.42
CA PHE A 46 0.20 -10.72 -3.61
C PHE A 46 -1.20 -11.30 -3.32
N ILE A 47 -2.21 -10.43 -3.30
CA ILE A 47 -3.60 -10.86 -3.12
C ILE A 47 -4.24 -11.02 -4.48
N HIS A 48 -4.39 -12.28 -4.89
CA HIS A 48 -5.09 -12.67 -6.10
C HIS A 48 -6.49 -13.15 -5.75
N ALA A 49 -7.51 -12.53 -6.33
CA ALA A 49 -8.90 -12.98 -6.22
C ALA A 49 -9.74 -12.39 -7.36
N THR A 50 -10.83 -13.05 -7.70
CA THR A 50 -11.78 -12.54 -8.70
C THR A 50 -12.38 -11.20 -8.30
N GLY A 51 -12.90 -10.44 -9.26
CA GLY A 51 -13.61 -9.19 -8.99
C GLY A 51 -14.72 -9.38 -7.94
N SER A 52 -14.97 -8.37 -7.15
CA SER A 52 -16.01 -8.34 -6.10
C SER A 52 -15.81 -9.33 -4.93
N CYS A 53 -14.64 -9.94 -4.78
CA CYS A 53 -14.32 -10.83 -3.64
C CYS A 53 -13.91 -10.11 -2.35
N GLY A 54 -14.07 -8.79 -2.29
CA GLY A 54 -13.78 -8.02 -1.08
C GLY A 54 -12.29 -7.72 -0.86
N LYS A 55 -11.45 -7.68 -1.92
CA LYS A 55 -10.04 -7.28 -1.81
C LYS A 55 -9.88 -5.89 -1.21
N THR A 56 -10.54 -4.90 -1.79
CA THR A 56 -10.51 -3.52 -1.32
C THR A 56 -11.01 -3.40 0.11
N PHE A 57 -12.03 -4.18 0.48
CA PHE A 57 -12.52 -4.26 1.86
C PHE A 57 -11.43 -4.76 2.81
N LEU A 58 -10.80 -5.89 2.50
CA LEU A 58 -9.70 -6.45 3.30
C LEU A 58 -8.55 -5.43 3.45
N CYS A 59 -8.15 -4.79 2.36
CA CYS A 59 -7.07 -3.81 2.36
C CYS A 59 -7.39 -2.57 3.19
N ASN A 60 -8.64 -2.11 3.15
CA ASN A 60 -9.08 -0.99 3.99
C ASN A 60 -8.97 -1.34 5.49
N ILE A 61 -9.31 -2.57 5.88
CA ILE A 61 -9.20 -3.00 7.27
C ILE A 61 -7.74 -3.21 7.69
N ILE A 62 -6.88 -3.74 6.80
CA ILE A 62 -5.43 -3.80 7.04
C ILE A 62 -4.86 -2.39 7.26
N ALA A 63 -5.21 -1.45 6.39
CA ALA A 63 -4.76 -0.06 6.53
C ALA A 63 -5.25 0.59 7.83
N ALA A 64 -6.51 0.35 8.21
CA ALA A 64 -7.08 0.84 9.46
C ALA A 64 -6.34 0.26 10.68
N GLU A 65 -6.04 -1.03 10.68
CA GLU A 65 -5.30 -1.69 11.75
C GLU A 65 -3.87 -1.13 11.90
N VAL A 66 -3.17 -0.90 10.78
CA VAL A 66 -1.83 -0.30 10.80
C VAL A 66 -1.89 1.13 11.35
N ARG A 67 -2.87 1.92 10.93
CA ARG A 67 -3.08 3.29 11.42
C ARG A 67 -3.48 3.33 12.89
N ARG A 68 -4.30 2.39 13.35
CA ARG A 68 -4.65 2.22 14.77
C ARG A 68 -3.40 2.03 15.64
N ARG A 69 -2.38 1.34 15.14
CA ARG A 69 -1.08 1.16 15.81
C ARG A 69 -0.17 2.40 15.74
N GLY A 70 -0.66 3.53 15.23
CA GLY A 70 0.11 4.76 15.06
C GLY A 70 1.15 4.67 13.92
N GLN A 71 0.99 3.70 13.02
CA GLN A 71 1.90 3.47 11.90
C GLN A 71 1.30 3.98 10.59
N VAL A 72 2.13 4.16 9.56
CA VAL A 72 1.70 4.68 8.27
C VAL A 72 1.41 3.54 7.31
N ALA A 73 0.19 3.54 6.75
CA ALA A 73 -0.22 2.70 5.64
C ALA A 73 -0.50 3.60 4.42
N LEU A 74 0.19 3.32 3.32
CA LEU A 74 0.02 4.05 2.07
C LEU A 74 -0.85 3.27 1.10
N TYR A 75 -1.79 3.97 0.48
CA TYR A 75 -2.60 3.43 -0.61
C TYR A 75 -2.14 4.03 -1.94
N VAL A 76 -1.68 3.18 -2.85
CA VAL A 76 -1.18 3.55 -4.17
C VAL A 76 -1.96 2.79 -5.24
N THR A 77 -2.24 3.43 -6.35
CA THR A 77 -2.91 2.81 -7.48
C THR A 77 -2.32 3.28 -8.80
N SER A 78 -2.52 2.49 -9.85
CA SER A 78 -2.05 2.81 -11.18
C SER A 78 -2.92 3.87 -11.88
N SER A 79 -4.20 4.02 -11.51
CA SER A 79 -5.14 4.93 -12.17
C SER A 79 -5.66 6.03 -11.24
N GLY A 80 -5.93 7.22 -11.83
CA GLY A 80 -6.51 8.35 -11.09
C GLY A 80 -7.92 8.07 -10.59
N ILE A 81 -8.71 7.31 -11.34
CA ILE A 81 -10.09 6.95 -10.98
C ILE A 81 -10.09 6.01 -9.76
N ALA A 82 -9.23 4.99 -9.78
CA ALA A 82 -9.09 4.09 -8.64
C ALA A 82 -8.61 4.83 -7.38
N ALA A 83 -7.75 5.84 -7.52
CA ALA A 83 -7.30 6.66 -6.40
C ALA A 83 -8.44 7.40 -5.68
N LEU A 84 -9.50 7.77 -6.38
CA LEU A 84 -10.68 8.42 -5.80
C LEU A 84 -11.57 7.46 -5.00
N LEU A 85 -11.49 6.16 -5.28
CA LEU A 85 -12.27 5.12 -4.60
C LEU A 85 -11.61 4.63 -3.31
N LEU A 86 -10.33 4.92 -3.14
CA LEU A 86 -9.54 4.52 -1.98
C LEU A 86 -9.46 5.62 -0.94
N ASN A 87 -9.61 5.27 0.32
CA ASN A 87 -9.46 6.23 1.42
C ASN A 87 -8.01 6.73 1.50
N GLU A 88 -7.79 7.99 1.10
CA GLU A 88 -6.47 8.63 0.96
C GLU A 88 -5.59 8.03 -0.14
N GLY A 89 -6.20 7.35 -1.13
CA GLY A 89 -5.48 6.79 -2.28
C GLY A 89 -4.86 7.86 -3.16
N ARG A 90 -3.70 7.55 -3.71
CA ARG A 90 -2.98 8.38 -4.69
C ARG A 90 -2.41 7.53 -5.80
N THR A 91 -2.24 8.14 -6.97
CA THR A 91 -1.55 7.45 -8.06
C THR A 91 -0.06 7.28 -7.75
N SER A 92 0.53 6.20 -8.22
CA SER A 92 1.97 5.92 -8.15
C SER A 92 2.80 7.10 -8.69
N HIS A 93 2.42 7.65 -9.84
CA HIS A 93 3.07 8.81 -10.43
C HIS A 93 3.05 10.05 -9.52
N SER A 94 1.91 10.32 -8.89
CA SER A 94 1.79 11.45 -7.96
C SER A 94 2.59 11.23 -6.70
N TYR A 95 2.62 9.99 -6.19
CA TYR A 95 3.24 9.66 -4.91
C TYR A 95 4.77 9.65 -5.03
N PHE A 96 5.30 8.88 -5.99
CA PHE A 96 6.74 8.67 -6.18
C PHE A 96 7.38 9.66 -7.15
N LYS A 97 6.59 10.61 -7.70
CA LYS A 97 7.07 11.59 -8.69
C LYS A 97 7.71 10.93 -9.91
N ILE A 98 7.06 9.89 -10.42
CA ILE A 98 7.51 9.18 -11.61
C ILE A 98 7.34 10.09 -12.83
N PRO A 99 8.33 10.18 -13.73
CA PRO A 99 8.18 10.92 -14.97
C PRO A 99 7.04 10.36 -15.84
N LEU A 100 6.31 11.23 -16.55
CA LEU A 100 5.25 10.78 -17.47
C LEU A 100 5.80 10.02 -18.68
N SER A 101 7.03 10.36 -19.10
CA SER A 101 7.76 9.61 -20.12
C SER A 101 8.81 8.76 -19.42
N ILE A 102 8.50 7.48 -19.27
CA ILE A 102 9.37 6.57 -18.54
C ILE A 102 10.15 5.68 -19.51
N HIS A 103 11.45 5.48 -19.21
CA HIS A 103 12.39 4.64 -19.92
C HIS A 103 13.17 3.79 -18.91
N GLU A 104 13.98 2.86 -19.42
CA GLU A 104 14.77 1.93 -18.60
C GLU A 104 15.66 2.64 -17.55
N ASP A 105 16.22 3.80 -17.91
CA ASP A 105 17.11 4.61 -17.04
C ASP A 105 16.37 5.70 -16.25
N SER A 106 15.05 5.67 -16.21
CA SER A 106 14.28 6.72 -15.53
C SER A 106 14.45 6.61 -14.01
N VAL A 107 14.58 7.78 -13.37
CA VAL A 107 14.70 7.89 -11.91
C VAL A 107 13.47 8.62 -11.35
N ALA A 108 12.95 8.14 -10.23
CA ALA A 108 11.86 8.81 -9.55
C ALA A 108 12.30 10.18 -9.01
N GLY A 109 11.43 11.17 -9.12
CA GLY A 109 11.71 12.53 -8.66
C GLY A 109 11.62 12.73 -7.14
N LEU A 110 11.44 11.66 -6.38
CA LEU A 110 11.39 11.71 -4.94
C LEU A 110 12.80 11.85 -4.36
N LYS A 111 12.99 12.83 -3.48
CA LYS A 111 14.31 13.14 -2.88
C LYS A 111 14.23 13.12 -1.36
N CYS A 112 15.35 12.88 -0.68
CA CYS A 112 15.45 12.89 0.78
C CYS A 112 14.99 14.21 1.44
N ASN A 113 15.06 15.33 0.72
CA ASN A 113 14.58 16.62 1.20
C ASN A 113 13.10 16.90 0.84
N SER A 114 12.39 15.95 0.25
CA SER A 114 10.97 16.09 -0.05
C SER A 114 10.12 15.95 1.21
N TYR A 115 8.96 16.62 1.23
CA TYR A 115 7.99 16.48 2.33
C TYR A 115 7.43 15.05 2.46
N MET A 116 7.56 14.23 1.44
CA MET A 116 7.11 12.83 1.43
C MET A 116 8.12 11.87 2.08
N PHE A 117 9.39 12.25 2.15
CA PHE A 117 10.42 11.36 2.69
C PHE A 117 10.18 10.94 4.16
N PRO A 118 9.85 11.86 5.10
CA PRO A 118 9.49 11.46 6.47
C PRO A 118 8.28 10.53 6.56
N VAL A 119 7.31 10.67 5.64
CA VAL A 119 6.14 9.79 5.58
C VAL A 119 6.56 8.39 5.14
N LEU A 120 7.41 8.29 4.12
CA LEU A 120 7.95 7.01 3.66
C LEU A 120 8.78 6.30 4.74
N GLN A 121 9.59 7.02 5.50
CA GLN A 121 10.36 6.44 6.60
C GLN A 121 9.49 5.83 7.71
N GLN A 122 8.29 6.37 7.92
CA GLN A 122 7.33 5.88 8.91
C GLN A 122 6.38 4.82 8.31
N THR A 123 6.43 4.60 7.00
CA THR A 123 5.54 3.67 6.31
C THR A 123 5.89 2.23 6.68
N LYS A 124 4.89 1.47 7.09
CA LYS A 124 5.00 0.04 7.38
C LYS A 124 4.47 -0.84 6.26
N ILE A 125 3.48 -0.33 5.54
CA ILE A 125 2.89 -1.05 4.41
C ILE A 125 2.56 -0.09 3.28
N ILE A 126 2.87 -0.52 2.05
CA ILE A 126 2.34 0.07 0.82
C ILE A 126 1.35 -0.92 0.24
N ILE A 127 0.10 -0.50 0.12
CA ILE A 127 -0.96 -1.26 -0.53
C ILE A 127 -1.10 -0.70 -1.95
N TRP A 128 -0.82 -1.55 -2.95
CA TRP A 128 -0.85 -1.14 -4.35
C TRP A 128 -1.96 -1.84 -5.10
N ASP A 129 -2.94 -1.08 -5.55
CA ASP A 129 -4.06 -1.57 -6.34
C ASP A 129 -3.80 -1.43 -7.84
N GLU A 130 -4.32 -2.36 -8.63
CA GLU A 130 -4.18 -2.39 -10.10
C GLU A 130 -2.72 -2.43 -10.61
N VAL A 131 -1.81 -3.11 -9.90
CA VAL A 131 -0.39 -3.23 -10.31
C VAL A 131 -0.21 -3.72 -11.75
N PRO A 132 -0.99 -4.68 -12.29
CA PRO A 132 -0.84 -5.13 -13.67
C PRO A 132 -1.08 -4.07 -14.74
N MET A 133 -1.72 -2.95 -14.38
CA MET A 133 -1.91 -1.81 -15.27
C MET A 133 -0.70 -0.86 -15.29
N GLN A 134 0.30 -1.11 -14.45
CA GLN A 134 1.51 -0.30 -14.38
C GLN A 134 2.57 -0.82 -15.37
N TYR A 135 3.31 0.09 -15.99
CA TYR A 135 4.47 -0.30 -16.80
C TYR A 135 5.58 -0.88 -15.91
N LYS A 136 6.28 -1.89 -16.43
CA LYS A 136 7.41 -2.51 -15.73
C LYS A 136 8.43 -1.48 -15.23
N TYR A 137 8.78 -0.52 -16.09
CA TYR A 137 9.75 0.52 -15.72
C TYR A 137 9.30 1.45 -14.61
N ASP A 138 7.99 1.65 -14.40
CA ASP A 138 7.47 2.39 -13.25
C ASP A 138 7.78 1.64 -11.95
N ILE A 139 7.56 0.32 -11.96
CA ILE A 139 7.82 -0.54 -10.80
C ILE A 139 9.31 -0.61 -10.49
N ASP A 140 10.14 -0.79 -11.51
CA ASP A 140 11.61 -0.81 -11.39
C ASP A 140 12.13 0.51 -10.82
N THR A 141 11.64 1.64 -11.34
CA THR A 141 11.99 3.00 -10.88
C THR A 141 11.60 3.23 -9.42
N ILE A 142 10.41 2.76 -9.00
CA ILE A 142 9.96 2.88 -7.61
C ILE A 142 10.81 1.98 -6.70
N ASN A 143 11.07 0.74 -7.11
CA ASN A 143 11.88 -0.19 -6.33
C ASN A 143 13.29 0.38 -6.10
N GLN A 144 13.92 0.94 -7.14
CA GLN A 144 15.21 1.60 -7.01
C GLN A 144 15.12 2.80 -6.07
N CYS A 145 14.12 3.66 -6.24
CA CYS A 145 13.89 4.82 -5.40
C CYS A 145 13.72 4.46 -3.91
N LEU A 146 12.94 3.42 -3.62
CA LEU A 146 12.73 2.96 -2.24
C LEU A 146 14.01 2.39 -1.63
N ARG A 147 14.81 1.64 -2.40
CA ARG A 147 16.12 1.14 -1.95
C ARG A 147 17.09 2.27 -1.64
N ASP A 148 17.18 3.26 -2.53
CA ASP A 148 18.10 4.40 -2.38
C ASP A 148 17.72 5.30 -1.20
N LEU A 149 16.43 5.45 -0.92
CA LEU A 149 15.94 6.34 0.14
C LEU A 149 15.86 5.68 1.52
N LEU A 150 15.60 4.39 1.59
CA LEU A 150 15.28 3.72 2.84
C LEU A 150 16.38 2.75 3.32
N GLU A 151 17.51 2.67 2.65
CA GLU A 151 18.69 1.88 3.03
C GLU A 151 18.34 0.48 3.56
N VAL A 152 17.61 -0.31 2.79
CA VAL A 152 17.06 -1.63 3.22
C VAL A 152 15.83 -1.48 4.12
N SER A 153 14.71 -1.32 3.51
CA SER A 153 13.46 -1.18 4.27
C SER A 153 12.85 -2.54 4.59
N ASN A 154 12.49 -2.73 5.83
CA ASN A 154 11.49 -3.71 6.25
C ASN A 154 10.08 -3.24 5.84
N LEU A 155 9.98 -2.64 4.65
CA LEU A 155 8.74 -2.17 4.08
C LEU A 155 7.97 -3.33 3.48
N LEU A 156 6.75 -3.50 3.90
CA LEU A 156 5.85 -4.49 3.33
C LEU A 156 5.13 -3.90 2.11
N LEU A 157 5.22 -4.58 0.98
CA LEU A 157 4.46 -4.25 -0.22
C LEU A 157 3.33 -5.27 -0.40
N LEU A 158 2.11 -4.77 -0.47
CA LEU A 158 0.92 -5.55 -0.78
C LEU A 158 0.41 -5.16 -2.17
N SER A 159 0.47 -6.10 -3.11
CA SER A 159 -0.04 -5.95 -4.46
C SER A 159 -1.41 -6.59 -4.61
N LEU A 160 -2.32 -5.90 -5.28
CA LEU A 160 -3.64 -6.42 -5.63
C LEU A 160 -3.72 -6.65 -7.13
N ASP A 161 -4.22 -7.81 -7.52
CA ASP A 161 -4.46 -8.17 -8.91
C ASP A 161 -5.92 -8.57 -9.10
N ASP A 162 -6.54 -7.98 -10.12
CA ASP A 162 -7.89 -8.30 -10.59
C ASP A 162 -7.87 -9.14 -11.88
N SER A 163 -6.70 -9.70 -12.26
CA SER A 163 -6.61 -10.48 -13.49
C SER A 163 -7.68 -11.58 -13.50
N ARG A 164 -8.64 -11.40 -14.37
CA ARG A 164 -9.54 -12.46 -14.77
C ARG A 164 -8.69 -13.49 -15.51
N ILE A 165 -8.58 -14.67 -14.94
CA ILE A 165 -8.12 -15.81 -15.71
C ILE A 165 -9.19 -16.03 -16.77
N THR A 166 -8.89 -15.69 -18.02
CA THR A 166 -9.62 -16.13 -19.20
C THR A 166 -9.28 -17.59 -19.49
#